data_8dfc0dea8b05a108b74fb66291a71c1b
#
_entry.id   8dfc0dea8b05a108b74fb66291a71c1b
#
_cell.length_a   1.000
_cell.length_b   1.000
_cell.length_c   1.000
_cell.angle_alpha   90.00
_cell.angle_beta   90.00
_cell.angle_gamma   90.00
#
_symmetry.space_group_name_H-M   'P 1'
#
loop_
_entity.id
_entity.type
_entity.pdbx_description
1 polymer ?
#
loop_
_entity_poly.entity_id
_entity_poly.type
_entity_poly.pdbx_seq_one_letter_code
_entity_poly.pdbx_strand_id
1 'polypeptide(L)'
;VDVRTNTAIAEVRENSVLLKDGQTLPADMVIWAAGVGAHKSVTNWGFEQGRGGRIATDGTLLVKGQDRIFAVGDGAINTEDPKPQLAQPAIQGGECVARQIVHLELGEPLEKFEYNDKGTMATIGRNSAVVQLSEKLKFTGIGAWLTWVTVHIFTLLGGRNRLQAMINLGARYIAFHREAGAIVGDVLSEEGKENMNKNALRDDDEKGAKPIDGKE
;
A
#
# COMPACT_ATOMS: atom_id res chain seq x y z
N VAL A 1 -23.88 7.78 -2.08
CA VAL A 1 -22.48 8.27 -2.07
C VAL A 1 -22.39 9.42 -3.05
N ASP A 2 -21.89 10.59 -2.60
CA ASP A 2 -21.62 11.74 -3.46
C ASP A 2 -20.18 11.64 -3.96
N VAL A 3 -19.99 11.55 -5.29
CA VAL A 3 -18.67 11.42 -5.92
C VAL A 3 -18.31 12.78 -6.54
N ARG A 4 -17.25 13.40 -6.03
CA ARG A 4 -16.72 14.68 -6.51
C ARG A 4 -15.41 14.46 -7.25
N THR A 5 -15.45 14.49 -8.56
CA THR A 5 -14.25 14.42 -9.41
C THR A 5 -13.59 15.80 -9.50
N ASN A 6 -12.29 15.83 -9.83
CA ASN A 6 -11.49 17.06 -9.93
C ASN A 6 -11.48 17.92 -8.66
N THR A 7 -11.76 17.29 -7.49
CA THR A 7 -11.87 17.96 -6.20
C THR A 7 -10.67 17.57 -5.33
N ALA A 8 -9.68 18.42 -5.29
CA ALA A 8 -8.46 18.16 -4.51
C ALA A 8 -8.61 18.71 -3.10
N ILE A 9 -8.18 17.92 -2.12
CA ILE A 9 -8.11 18.31 -0.71
C ILE A 9 -6.86 19.18 -0.50
N ALA A 10 -7.00 20.31 0.19
CA ALA A 10 -5.92 21.18 0.60
C ALA A 10 -5.44 20.85 2.02
N GLU A 11 -6.39 20.60 2.93
CA GLU A 11 -6.09 20.38 4.35
C GLU A 11 -7.17 19.51 5.00
N VAL A 12 -6.77 18.62 5.89
CA VAL A 12 -7.67 17.88 6.79
C VAL A 12 -7.61 18.54 8.17
N ARG A 13 -8.76 18.93 8.71
CA ARG A 13 -8.95 19.56 10.01
C ARG A 13 -9.72 18.62 10.93
N GLU A 14 -9.80 18.94 12.19
CA GLU A 14 -10.42 18.10 13.22
C GLU A 14 -11.87 17.64 12.86
N ASN A 15 -12.72 18.57 12.41
CA ASN A 15 -14.12 18.29 12.08
C ASN A 15 -14.50 18.71 10.65
N SER A 16 -13.52 18.88 9.77
CA SER A 16 -13.78 19.31 8.39
C SER A 16 -12.61 19.05 7.45
N VAL A 17 -12.90 19.12 6.18
CA VAL A 17 -11.91 19.04 5.10
C VAL A 17 -11.97 20.32 4.28
N LEU A 18 -10.83 20.99 4.13
CA LEU A 18 -10.68 22.15 3.24
C LEU A 18 -10.29 21.67 1.83
N LEU A 19 -11.02 22.07 0.84
CA LEU A 19 -10.74 21.82 -0.56
C LEU A 19 -9.84 22.92 -1.15
N LYS A 20 -9.16 22.61 -2.26
CA LYS A 20 -8.28 23.60 -2.91
C LYS A 20 -9.02 24.80 -3.52
N ASP A 21 -10.31 24.67 -3.79
CA ASP A 21 -11.20 25.75 -4.24
C ASP A 21 -11.65 26.68 -3.09
N GLY A 22 -11.24 26.40 -1.85
CA GLY A 22 -11.60 27.15 -0.66
C GLY A 22 -12.88 26.68 0.04
N GLN A 23 -13.62 25.72 -0.53
CA GLN A 23 -14.79 25.15 0.13
C GLN A 23 -14.38 24.30 1.34
N THR A 24 -15.11 24.44 2.45
CA THR A 24 -14.95 23.59 3.63
C THR A 24 -16.13 22.64 3.73
N LEU A 25 -15.82 21.34 3.87
CA LEU A 25 -16.81 20.28 4.05
C LEU A 25 -16.75 19.77 5.49
N PRO A 26 -17.86 19.70 6.22
CA PRO A 26 -17.90 19.07 7.53
C PRO A 26 -17.65 17.56 7.38
N ALA A 27 -16.84 16.98 8.25
CA ALA A 27 -16.52 15.56 8.27
C ALA A 27 -16.14 15.11 9.67
N ASP A 28 -16.85 14.14 10.20
CA ASP A 28 -16.55 13.51 11.50
C ASP A 28 -15.47 12.43 11.37
N MET A 29 -15.32 11.87 10.17
CA MET A 29 -14.30 10.86 9.85
C MET A 29 -13.75 11.09 8.43
N VAL A 30 -12.43 11.02 8.29
CA VAL A 30 -11.75 11.11 7.00
C VAL A 30 -10.98 9.82 6.74
N ILE A 31 -11.31 9.13 5.63
CA ILE A 31 -10.59 7.94 5.18
C ILE A 31 -9.68 8.36 4.04
N TRP A 32 -8.36 8.37 4.30
CA TRP A 32 -7.36 8.72 3.31
C TRP A 32 -6.91 7.48 2.54
N ALA A 33 -7.26 7.41 1.27
CA ALA A 33 -6.93 6.29 0.38
C ALA A 33 -6.27 6.77 -0.93
N ALA A 34 -5.44 7.83 -0.85
CA ALA A 34 -4.87 8.52 -2.02
C ALA A 34 -3.52 7.92 -2.50
N GLY A 35 -3.20 6.68 -2.12
CA GLY A 35 -1.97 6.00 -2.49
C GLY A 35 -0.87 6.12 -1.44
N VAL A 36 0.33 5.65 -1.80
CA VAL A 36 1.50 5.61 -0.93
C VAL A 36 2.66 6.40 -1.54
N GLY A 37 3.53 6.92 -0.69
CA GLY A 37 4.78 7.55 -1.05
C GLY A 37 5.96 6.82 -0.43
N ALA A 38 7.18 7.21 -0.79
CA ALA A 38 8.37 6.70 -0.12
C ALA A 38 8.44 7.24 1.32
N HIS A 39 9.05 6.45 2.21
CA HIS A 39 9.24 6.87 3.60
C HIS A 39 10.16 8.09 3.68
N LYS A 40 9.91 8.99 4.64
CA LYS A 40 10.68 10.25 4.80
C LYS A 40 12.19 10.05 4.94
N SER A 41 12.63 8.90 5.48
CA SER A 41 14.06 8.58 5.60
C SER A 41 14.79 8.52 4.25
N VAL A 42 14.09 8.23 3.15
CA VAL A 42 14.66 8.18 1.79
C VAL A 42 15.25 9.54 1.39
N THR A 43 14.66 10.64 1.85
CA THR A 43 15.18 12.00 1.60
C THR A 43 16.59 12.20 2.17
N ASN A 44 16.91 11.51 3.27
CA ASN A 44 18.22 11.62 3.92
C ASN A 44 19.34 10.84 3.21
N TRP A 45 19.00 10.00 2.22
CA TRP A 45 19.98 9.20 1.48
C TRP A 45 20.69 10.00 0.38
N GLY A 46 20.22 11.22 0.07
CA GLY A 46 20.88 12.12 -0.88
C GLY A 46 20.66 11.77 -2.34
N PHE A 47 19.77 10.84 -2.67
CA PHE A 47 19.42 10.51 -4.05
C PHE A 47 18.40 11.50 -4.63
N GLU A 48 18.42 11.69 -5.95
CA GLU A 48 17.37 12.39 -6.67
C GLU A 48 16.03 11.70 -6.43
N GLN A 49 14.97 12.48 -6.17
CA GLN A 49 13.64 11.97 -5.92
C GLN A 49 12.65 12.46 -6.97
N GLY A 50 11.77 11.56 -7.38
CA GLY A 50 10.62 11.86 -8.22
C GLY A 50 9.32 11.98 -7.43
N ARG A 51 8.21 11.87 -8.13
CA ARG A 51 6.85 11.97 -7.55
C ARG A 51 6.68 11.01 -6.35
N GLY A 52 6.13 11.54 -5.26
CA GLY A 52 5.88 10.77 -4.04
C GLY A 52 7.12 10.48 -3.20
N GLY A 53 8.23 11.24 -3.38
CA GLY A 53 9.49 11.05 -2.67
C GLY A 53 10.25 9.78 -3.07
N ARG A 54 9.85 9.13 -4.15
CA ARG A 54 10.47 7.89 -4.64
C ARG A 54 11.83 8.17 -5.29
N ILE A 55 12.78 7.27 -5.12
CA ILE A 55 14.13 7.37 -5.71
C ILE A 55 14.02 7.38 -7.23
N ALA A 56 14.59 8.40 -7.87
CA ALA A 56 14.58 8.53 -9.31
C ALA A 56 15.56 7.55 -9.97
N THR A 57 15.09 6.77 -10.93
CA THR A 57 15.90 5.85 -11.73
C THR A 57 15.79 6.18 -13.20
N ASP A 58 16.74 5.69 -13.97
CA ASP A 58 16.70 5.67 -15.43
C ASP A 58 15.94 4.42 -15.96
N GLY A 59 15.97 4.24 -17.28
CA GLY A 59 15.31 3.11 -17.95
C GLY A 59 15.90 1.74 -17.63
N THR A 60 17.10 1.66 -17.05
CA THR A 60 17.75 0.41 -16.63
C THR A 60 17.54 0.08 -15.17
N LEU A 61 16.77 0.90 -14.44
CA LEU A 61 16.51 0.87 -13.00
C LEU A 61 17.75 1.29 -12.16
N LEU A 62 18.78 1.84 -12.79
CA LEU A 62 19.91 2.45 -12.10
C LEU A 62 19.47 3.77 -11.47
N VAL A 63 19.89 4.03 -10.25
CA VAL A 63 19.60 5.30 -9.56
C VAL A 63 20.31 6.44 -10.29
N LYS A 64 19.59 7.50 -10.61
CA LYS A 64 20.16 8.64 -11.33
C LYS A 64 21.40 9.21 -10.63
N GLY A 65 22.46 9.39 -11.40
CA GLY A 65 23.76 9.88 -10.89
C GLY A 65 24.57 8.84 -10.11
N GLN A 66 24.20 7.56 -10.19
CA GLN A 66 24.94 6.45 -9.59
C GLN A 66 25.30 5.41 -10.65
N ASP A 67 26.42 4.73 -10.43
CA ASP A 67 26.95 3.75 -11.40
C ASP A 67 26.66 2.30 -11.02
N ARG A 68 26.37 2.03 -9.75
CA ARG A 68 26.23 0.68 -9.19
C ARG A 68 25.08 0.52 -8.20
N ILE A 69 24.18 1.50 -8.13
CA ILE A 69 23.03 1.46 -7.20
C ILE A 69 21.73 1.38 -7.99
N PHE A 70 20.95 0.36 -7.73
CA PHE A 70 19.63 0.16 -8.33
C PHE A 70 18.53 0.42 -7.31
N ALA A 71 17.38 0.88 -7.79
CA ALA A 71 16.16 0.99 -6.96
C ALA A 71 14.96 0.46 -7.73
N VAL A 72 14.13 -0.34 -7.06
CA VAL A 72 12.94 -0.99 -7.64
C VAL A 72 11.76 -1.00 -6.68
N GLY A 73 10.60 -1.31 -7.20
CA GLY A 73 9.36 -1.43 -6.43
C GLY A 73 8.79 -0.06 -6.03
N ASP A 74 8.00 -0.04 -4.94
CA ASP A 74 7.22 1.13 -4.53
C ASP A 74 8.08 2.33 -4.12
N GLY A 75 9.32 2.09 -3.70
CA GLY A 75 10.28 3.12 -3.30
C GLY A 75 11.01 3.80 -4.47
N ALA A 76 10.86 3.29 -5.68
CA ALA A 76 11.55 3.79 -6.88
C ALA A 76 10.58 4.32 -7.95
N ILE A 77 11.08 5.17 -8.83
CA ILE A 77 10.34 5.66 -9.99
C ILE A 77 11.27 5.89 -11.18
N ASN A 78 11.03 5.17 -12.26
CA ASN A 78 11.56 5.60 -13.54
C ASN A 78 10.82 6.88 -13.98
N THR A 79 11.53 8.00 -14.07
CA THR A 79 10.93 9.30 -14.36
C THR A 79 10.49 9.46 -15.81
N GLU A 80 11.04 8.64 -16.72
CA GLU A 80 10.70 8.65 -18.15
C GLU A 80 9.50 7.74 -18.45
N ASP A 81 9.39 6.62 -17.75
CA ASP A 81 8.35 5.62 -17.93
C ASP A 81 7.84 5.11 -16.57
N PRO A 82 7.07 5.93 -15.83
CA PRO A 82 6.63 5.60 -14.48
C PRO A 82 5.66 4.43 -14.46
N LYS A 83 5.98 3.38 -13.71
CA LYS A 83 5.10 2.24 -13.49
C LYS A 83 4.27 2.43 -12.21
N PRO A 84 3.06 1.82 -12.14
CA PRO A 84 2.23 1.84 -10.95
C PRO A 84 2.91 1.10 -9.79
N GLN A 85 2.58 1.51 -8.56
CA GLN A 85 3.05 0.85 -7.33
C GLN A 85 2.22 -0.43 -7.09
N LEU A 86 2.61 -1.49 -7.76
CA LEU A 86 1.97 -2.81 -7.73
C LEU A 86 3.04 -3.91 -7.60
N ALA A 87 2.61 -5.08 -7.16
CA ALA A 87 3.49 -6.23 -6.97
C ALA A 87 4.22 -6.64 -8.27
N GLN A 88 3.54 -6.63 -9.42
CA GLN A 88 4.13 -7.09 -10.68
C GLN A 88 5.29 -6.21 -11.18
N PRO A 89 5.21 -4.87 -11.22
CA PRO A 89 6.36 -4.04 -11.53
C PRO A 89 7.53 -4.24 -10.56
N ALA A 90 7.25 -4.45 -9.26
CA ALA A 90 8.27 -4.69 -8.25
C ALA A 90 9.00 -6.02 -8.48
N ILE A 91 8.27 -7.11 -8.71
CA ILE A 91 8.83 -8.45 -8.96
C ILE A 91 9.66 -8.45 -10.24
N GLN A 92 9.08 -7.98 -11.35
CA GLN A 92 9.78 -7.95 -12.65
C GLN A 92 10.99 -7.01 -12.64
N GLY A 93 10.87 -5.87 -11.91
CA GLY A 93 11.98 -4.97 -11.69
C GLY A 93 13.12 -5.63 -10.90
N GLY A 94 12.80 -6.40 -9.84
CA GLY A 94 13.79 -7.16 -9.08
C GLY A 94 14.49 -8.22 -9.92
N GLU A 95 13.76 -8.95 -10.76
CA GLU A 95 14.35 -9.90 -11.72
C GLU A 95 15.26 -9.21 -12.75
N CYS A 96 14.85 -8.02 -13.22
CA CYS A 96 15.68 -7.22 -14.12
C CYS A 96 16.98 -6.79 -13.42
N VAL A 97 16.89 -6.22 -12.22
CA VAL A 97 18.09 -5.79 -11.47
C VAL A 97 19.04 -6.93 -11.18
N ALA A 98 18.53 -8.14 -10.89
CA ALA A 98 19.39 -9.31 -10.72
C ALA A 98 20.26 -9.59 -11.98
N ARG A 99 19.67 -9.45 -13.18
CA ARG A 99 20.45 -9.56 -14.44
C ARG A 99 21.40 -8.39 -14.63
N GLN A 100 20.95 -7.16 -14.33
CA GLN A 100 21.81 -5.96 -14.44
C GLN A 100 23.08 -6.04 -13.57
N ILE A 101 22.96 -6.61 -12.37
CA ILE A 101 24.13 -6.82 -11.50
C ILE A 101 25.14 -7.76 -12.18
N VAL A 102 24.66 -8.82 -12.83
CA VAL A 102 25.54 -9.75 -13.58
C VAL A 102 26.20 -9.03 -14.76
N HIS A 103 25.42 -8.24 -15.53
CA HIS A 103 25.97 -7.46 -16.65
C HIS A 103 27.04 -6.49 -16.19
N LEU A 104 26.83 -5.78 -15.07
CA LEU A 104 27.85 -4.89 -14.50
C LEU A 104 29.16 -5.61 -14.14
N GLU A 105 29.06 -6.80 -13.52
CA GLU A 105 30.21 -7.58 -13.13
C GLU A 105 30.98 -8.14 -14.35
N LEU A 106 30.29 -8.43 -15.45
CA LEU A 106 30.88 -8.89 -16.71
C LEU A 106 31.36 -7.74 -17.63
N GLY A 107 31.08 -6.49 -17.29
CA GLY A 107 31.34 -5.32 -18.13
C GLY A 107 30.44 -5.23 -19.36
N GLU A 108 29.28 -5.85 -19.30
CA GLU A 108 28.28 -5.85 -20.36
C GLU A 108 27.35 -4.63 -20.24
N PRO A 109 26.73 -4.17 -21.34
CA PRO A 109 25.77 -3.06 -21.29
C PRO A 109 24.53 -3.43 -20.53
N LEU A 110 23.96 -2.45 -19.78
CA LEU A 110 22.70 -2.62 -19.08
C LEU A 110 21.51 -2.65 -20.04
N GLU A 111 20.53 -3.49 -19.76
CA GLU A 111 19.29 -3.63 -20.52
C GLU A 111 18.22 -2.65 -20.03
N LYS A 112 17.37 -2.16 -20.94
CA LYS A 112 16.20 -1.39 -20.56
C LYS A 112 15.16 -2.29 -19.90
N PHE A 113 14.59 -1.85 -18.79
CA PHE A 113 13.50 -2.55 -18.13
C PHE A 113 12.20 -2.42 -18.93
N GLU A 114 11.67 -3.54 -19.39
CA GLU A 114 10.38 -3.64 -20.08
C GLU A 114 9.38 -4.33 -19.17
N TYR A 115 8.33 -3.59 -18.78
CA TYR A 115 7.27 -4.12 -17.93
C TYR A 115 6.23 -4.86 -18.77
N ASN A 116 6.03 -6.14 -18.47
CA ASN A 116 4.94 -6.94 -19.01
C ASN A 116 3.70 -6.81 -18.10
N ASP A 117 2.72 -6.05 -18.53
CA ASP A 117 1.48 -5.86 -17.76
C ASP A 117 0.63 -7.15 -17.81
N LYS A 118 0.46 -7.78 -16.66
CA LYS A 118 -0.36 -8.98 -16.47
C LYS A 118 -1.80 -8.68 -16.07
N GLY A 119 -2.19 -7.42 -16.13
CA GLY A 119 -3.47 -6.94 -15.65
C GLY A 119 -3.48 -6.65 -14.16
N THR A 120 -4.65 -6.27 -13.68
CA THR A 120 -4.86 -5.91 -12.27
C THR A 120 -6.11 -6.58 -11.72
N MET A 121 -6.11 -6.87 -10.43
CA MET A 121 -7.25 -7.43 -9.74
C MET A 121 -7.29 -7.00 -8.28
N ALA A 122 -8.50 -6.78 -7.76
CA ALA A 122 -8.71 -6.38 -6.37
C ALA A 122 -9.99 -7.00 -5.81
N THR A 123 -9.96 -7.41 -4.52
CA THR A 123 -11.18 -7.82 -3.81
C THR A 123 -11.97 -6.61 -3.34
N ILE A 124 -13.30 -6.71 -3.48
CA ILE A 124 -14.25 -5.69 -3.02
C ILE A 124 -15.19 -6.35 -2.01
N GLY A 125 -14.68 -6.60 -0.79
CA GLY A 125 -15.44 -7.29 0.23
C GLY A 125 -15.49 -8.81 0.05
N ARG A 126 -16.49 -9.43 0.69
CA ARG A 126 -16.61 -10.90 0.75
C ARG A 126 -17.19 -11.45 -0.56
N ASN A 127 -16.55 -12.46 -1.15
CA ASN A 127 -16.98 -13.15 -2.36
C ASN A 127 -17.11 -12.25 -3.60
N SER A 128 -16.51 -11.09 -3.60
CA SER A 128 -16.55 -10.17 -4.72
C SER A 128 -15.18 -9.57 -5.00
N ALA A 129 -14.84 -9.51 -6.28
CA ALA A 129 -13.62 -8.89 -6.77
C ALA A 129 -13.87 -8.22 -8.12
N VAL A 130 -12.93 -7.42 -8.54
CA VAL A 130 -12.80 -6.91 -9.90
C VAL A 130 -11.51 -7.47 -10.50
N VAL A 131 -11.59 -7.90 -11.75
CA VAL A 131 -10.44 -8.38 -12.53
C VAL A 131 -10.44 -7.68 -13.86
N GLN A 132 -9.30 -7.12 -14.22
CA GLN A 132 -9.01 -6.57 -15.53
C GLN A 132 -7.70 -7.16 -16.03
N LEU A 133 -7.76 -8.12 -16.94
CA LEU A 133 -6.59 -8.76 -17.55
C LEU A 133 -6.14 -8.04 -18.82
N SER A 134 -7.06 -7.33 -19.46
CA SER A 134 -6.79 -6.47 -20.62
C SER A 134 -7.86 -5.41 -20.73
N GLU A 135 -7.74 -4.50 -21.71
CA GLU A 135 -8.80 -3.51 -21.97
C GLU A 135 -10.14 -4.16 -22.33
N LYS A 136 -10.11 -5.35 -22.99
CA LYS A 136 -11.30 -6.07 -23.44
C LYS A 136 -11.81 -7.12 -22.46
N LEU A 137 -10.95 -7.64 -21.58
CA LEU A 137 -11.31 -8.70 -20.63
C LEU A 137 -11.38 -8.15 -19.21
N LYS A 138 -12.60 -7.81 -18.82
CA LYS A 138 -12.95 -7.29 -17.49
C LYS A 138 -14.16 -8.05 -16.97
N PHE A 139 -14.11 -8.51 -15.73
CA PHE A 139 -15.24 -9.17 -15.08
C PHE A 139 -15.21 -8.94 -13.57
N THR A 140 -16.35 -9.17 -12.92
CA THR A 140 -16.57 -8.85 -11.50
C THR A 140 -17.34 -9.97 -10.80
N GLY A 141 -17.53 -9.84 -9.49
CA GLY A 141 -18.33 -10.75 -8.69
C GLY A 141 -17.55 -11.98 -8.24
N ILE A 142 -18.28 -13.09 -8.05
CA ILE A 142 -17.72 -14.33 -7.48
C ILE A 142 -16.69 -15.00 -8.40
N GLY A 143 -16.88 -14.94 -9.72
CA GLY A 143 -15.91 -15.46 -10.69
C GLY A 143 -14.58 -14.72 -10.61
N ALA A 144 -14.62 -13.39 -10.52
CA ALA A 144 -13.44 -12.56 -10.30
C ALA A 144 -12.77 -12.88 -8.95
N TRP A 145 -13.56 -13.12 -7.90
CA TRP A 145 -13.05 -13.47 -6.59
C TRP A 145 -12.35 -14.85 -6.60
N LEU A 146 -12.93 -15.85 -7.24
CA LEU A 146 -12.28 -17.16 -7.41
C LEU A 146 -10.97 -17.05 -8.18
N THR A 147 -10.96 -16.27 -9.27
CA THR A 147 -9.74 -16.00 -10.05
C THR A 147 -8.68 -15.33 -9.16
N TRP A 148 -9.07 -14.32 -8.39
CA TRP A 148 -8.17 -13.64 -7.48
C TRP A 148 -7.56 -14.59 -6.45
N VAL A 149 -8.38 -15.40 -5.77
CA VAL A 149 -7.93 -16.41 -4.78
C VAL A 149 -6.97 -17.39 -5.42
N THR A 150 -7.33 -17.94 -6.59
CA THR A 150 -6.51 -18.92 -7.30
C THR A 150 -5.14 -18.35 -7.65
N VAL A 151 -5.10 -17.20 -8.33
CA VAL A 151 -3.83 -16.56 -8.70
C VAL A 151 -2.96 -16.28 -7.48
N HIS A 152 -3.53 -15.71 -6.41
CA HIS A 152 -2.75 -15.34 -5.23
C HIS A 152 -2.22 -16.56 -4.46
N ILE A 153 -2.99 -17.65 -4.36
CA ILE A 153 -2.52 -18.87 -3.71
C ILE A 153 -1.42 -19.54 -4.56
N PHE A 154 -1.60 -19.62 -5.88
CA PHE A 154 -0.60 -20.25 -6.73
C PHE A 154 0.71 -19.47 -6.86
N THR A 155 0.67 -18.15 -6.73
CA THR A 155 1.87 -17.30 -6.75
C THR A 155 2.64 -17.29 -5.43
N LEU A 156 2.07 -17.80 -4.33
CA LEU A 156 2.80 -17.96 -3.06
C LEU A 156 3.97 -18.94 -3.23
N LEU A 157 5.13 -18.55 -2.72
CA LEU A 157 6.32 -19.39 -2.69
C LEU A 157 6.16 -20.51 -1.64
N GLY A 158 6.44 -21.75 -2.07
CA GLY A 158 6.47 -22.92 -1.20
C GLY A 158 5.10 -23.58 -0.95
N GLY A 159 5.03 -24.90 -1.07
CA GLY A 159 3.81 -25.68 -0.87
C GLY A 159 3.20 -25.54 0.51
N ARG A 160 4.05 -25.41 1.56
CA ARG A 160 3.60 -25.19 2.95
C ARG A 160 2.82 -23.88 3.09
N ASN A 161 3.32 -22.79 2.49
CA ASN A 161 2.66 -21.49 2.55
C ASN A 161 1.32 -21.51 1.82
N ARG A 162 1.26 -22.19 0.67
CA ARG A 162 0.00 -22.37 -0.10
C ARG A 162 -1.04 -23.12 0.73
N LEU A 163 -0.65 -24.25 1.34
CA LEU A 163 -1.56 -25.05 2.16
C LEU A 163 -2.05 -24.26 3.38
N GLN A 164 -1.15 -23.55 4.07
CA GLN A 164 -1.52 -22.73 5.23
C GLN A 164 -2.47 -21.58 4.83
N ALA A 165 -2.23 -20.91 3.70
CA ALA A 165 -3.12 -19.88 3.19
C ALA A 165 -4.51 -20.44 2.84
N MET A 166 -4.59 -21.64 2.23
CA MET A 166 -5.87 -22.31 1.93
C MET A 166 -6.63 -22.66 3.22
N ILE A 167 -5.96 -23.23 4.21
CA ILE A 167 -6.58 -23.59 5.51
C ILE A 167 -7.09 -22.32 6.21
N ASN A 168 -6.28 -21.26 6.28
CA ASN A 168 -6.66 -20.00 6.92
C ASN A 168 -7.85 -19.33 6.18
N LEU A 169 -7.85 -19.36 4.85
CA LEU A 169 -8.96 -18.84 4.07
C LEU A 169 -10.23 -19.63 4.34
N GLY A 170 -10.16 -20.97 4.30
CA GLY A 170 -11.28 -21.86 4.62
C GLY A 170 -11.81 -21.64 6.05
N ALA A 171 -10.93 -21.56 7.03
CA ALA A 171 -11.30 -21.31 8.43
C ALA A 171 -12.03 -19.96 8.60
N ARG A 172 -11.57 -18.89 7.95
CA ARG A 172 -12.24 -17.56 7.98
C ARG A 172 -13.63 -17.58 7.33
N TYR A 173 -13.83 -18.42 6.31
CA TYR A 173 -15.13 -18.57 5.67
C TYR A 173 -16.12 -19.37 6.52
N ILE A 174 -15.65 -20.38 7.28
CA ILE A 174 -16.47 -21.23 8.12
C ILE A 174 -16.74 -20.59 9.51
N ALA A 175 -15.71 -20.04 10.13
CA ALA A 175 -15.78 -19.63 11.54
C ALA A 175 -16.40 -18.23 11.77
N PHE A 176 -16.74 -17.45 10.75
CA PHE A 176 -17.41 -16.14 10.83
C PHE A 176 -16.89 -15.18 11.93
N HIS A 177 -15.57 -15.22 12.24
CA HIS A 177 -15.02 -14.30 13.23
C HIS A 177 -14.85 -12.91 12.62
N ARG A 178 -15.56 -11.93 13.18
CA ARG A 178 -15.24 -10.50 13.02
C ARG A 178 -13.99 -10.24 13.88
N GLU A 179 -12.82 -10.44 13.32
CA GLU A 179 -11.64 -9.85 13.92
C GLU A 179 -11.71 -8.34 13.69
N ALA A 180 -11.90 -7.59 14.76
CA ALA A 180 -11.62 -6.16 14.75
C ALA A 180 -10.13 -6.02 14.49
N GLY A 181 -9.76 -5.69 13.24
CA GLY A 181 -8.38 -5.39 12.89
C GLY A 181 -7.95 -4.14 13.65
N ALA A 182 -7.09 -4.27 14.64
CA ALA A 182 -6.46 -3.12 15.24
C ALA A 182 -5.57 -2.47 14.17
N ILE A 183 -5.84 -1.21 13.85
CA ILE A 183 -4.91 -0.40 13.05
C ILE A 183 -3.78 -0.02 14.01
N VAL A 184 -2.70 -0.77 13.96
CA VAL A 184 -1.48 -0.42 14.68
C VAL A 184 -0.77 0.64 13.83
N GLY A 185 -0.77 1.89 14.29
CA GLY A 185 0.08 2.94 13.75
C GLY A 185 1.55 2.60 13.93
N ASP A 186 2.44 3.42 13.42
CA ASP A 186 3.89 3.25 13.58
C ASP A 186 4.28 3.38 15.08
N VAL A 187 4.29 2.23 15.76
CA VAL A 187 4.56 2.10 17.21
C VAL A 187 5.99 2.52 17.55
N LEU A 188 6.86 2.65 16.54
CA LEU A 188 8.27 2.98 16.72
C LEU A 188 8.56 4.48 16.56
N SER A 189 7.62 5.29 16.09
CA SER A 189 7.78 6.74 16.05
C SER A 189 7.54 7.35 17.45
N GLU A 190 8.30 8.37 17.83
CA GLU A 190 8.09 9.09 19.10
C GLU A 190 6.67 9.68 19.18
N GLU A 191 6.11 10.10 18.05
CA GLU A 191 4.75 10.59 17.92
C GLU A 191 3.70 9.47 18.13
N GLY A 192 3.99 8.24 17.71
CA GLY A 192 3.17 7.05 17.96
C GLY A 192 3.15 6.66 19.44
N LYS A 193 4.29 6.74 20.13
CA LYS A 193 4.41 6.50 21.58
C LYS A 193 3.67 7.56 22.40
N GLU A 194 3.75 8.83 22.03
CA GLU A 194 3.06 9.93 22.70
C GLU A 194 1.53 9.81 22.56
N ASN A 195 1.04 9.42 21.38
CA ASN A 195 -0.39 9.19 21.13
C ASN A 195 -0.92 7.95 21.87
N MET A 196 -0.15 6.88 21.98
CA MET A 196 -0.52 5.71 22.81
C MET A 196 -0.62 6.10 24.29
N ASN A 197 0.31 6.91 24.79
CA ASN A 197 0.31 7.34 26.18
C ASN A 197 -0.89 8.27 26.50
N LYS A 198 -1.25 9.17 25.57
CA LYS A 198 -2.42 10.04 25.71
C LYS A 198 -3.73 9.25 25.70
N ASN A 199 -3.85 8.22 24.88
CA ASN A 199 -5.03 7.38 24.83
C ASN A 199 -5.15 6.46 26.05
N ALA A 200 -4.05 5.93 26.57
CA ALA A 200 -4.04 5.14 27.81
C ALA A 200 -4.49 5.99 29.03
N LEU A 201 -4.06 7.25 29.12
CA LEU A 201 -4.46 8.15 30.19
C LEU A 201 -5.96 8.52 30.11
N ARG A 202 -6.54 8.66 28.93
CA ARG A 202 -7.99 8.90 28.75
C ARG A 202 -8.84 7.70 29.18
N ASP A 203 -8.40 6.48 28.88
CA ASP A 203 -9.11 5.26 29.28
C ASP A 203 -9.11 5.04 30.80
N ASP A 204 -8.08 5.50 31.50
CA ASP A 204 -8.01 5.44 32.97
C ASP A 204 -8.89 6.50 33.65
N ASP A 205 -9.01 7.70 33.06
CA ASP A 205 -9.91 8.74 33.55
C ASP A 205 -11.38 8.38 33.36
N GLU A 206 -11.76 7.74 32.25
CA GLU A 206 -13.14 7.24 32.03
C GLU A 206 -13.52 6.07 32.95
N LYS A 207 -12.56 5.24 33.36
CA LYS A 207 -12.80 4.13 34.30
C LYS A 207 -12.80 4.57 35.78
N GLY A 208 -12.22 5.73 36.08
CA GLY A 208 -12.18 6.32 37.42
C GLY A 208 -13.42 7.06 37.87
N ALA A 209 -14.33 7.41 36.96
CA ALA A 209 -15.54 8.19 37.24
C ALA A 209 -16.77 7.31 37.42
N LYS A 210 -16.79 6.38 38.38
CA LYS A 210 -18.03 5.80 38.89
C LYS A 210 -18.49 6.59 40.13
N PRO A 211 -19.70 7.20 40.11
CA PRO A 211 -20.26 7.77 41.32
C PRO A 211 -20.54 6.66 42.31
N ILE A 212 -20.06 6.83 43.53
CA ILE A 212 -20.52 6.04 44.69
C ILE A 212 -21.90 6.54 45.04
N ASP A 213 -22.96 5.85 44.62
CA ASP A 213 -24.29 6.04 45.10
C ASP A 213 -24.35 5.59 46.55
N GLY A 214 -24.32 6.54 47.47
CA GLY A 214 -24.69 6.35 48.85
C GLY A 214 -26.21 6.15 48.95
N LYS A 215 -26.60 5.01 49.44
CA LYS A 215 -27.92 4.83 50.07
C LYS A 215 -27.71 4.42 51.50
N GLU A 216 -28.17 5.31 52.40
CA GLU A 216 -28.71 4.93 53.70
C GLU A 216 -30.08 4.21 53.53
#